data_513d9405f11afe86db2c4478d4cb827b
#
_entry.id   513d9405f11afe86db2c4478d4cb827b
#
_cell.length_a   1.000
_cell.length_b   1.000
_cell.length_c   1.000
_cell.angle_alpha   90.00
_cell.angle_beta   90.00
_cell.angle_gamma   90.00
#
_symmetry.space_group_name_H-M   'P 1'
#
loop_
_entity.id
_entity.type
_entity.pdbx_description
1 polymer ?
#
loop_
_entity_poly.entity_id
_entity_poly.type
_entity_poly.pdbx_seq_one_letter_code
_entity_poly.pdbx_strand_id
1 'polypeptide(L)'
;SVVQIKDIVNRAYEWGHPAVAITDHGVLQGFPIARHAYEDLRLKEDDPFKIIYGVEGYFVDDLGDLIIDSKGQSLMDSYVVFDIETTGFNSVNDRIIEIGAVKVVEGEIKETFSEFVNPERPIPYKITQLTTITDDMVKDAGTIEEILPQFLKFCEGSVLVAHNAGFDTGFIRENAKRLNLPYDHTVVDTLGLARCLMGHLGKFTLD
;
A
#
# COMPACT_ATOMS: atom_id res chain seq x y z
N SER A 1 0.48 18.88 -20.73
CA SER A 1 0.05 19.27 -22.08
C SER A 1 0.98 20.34 -22.62
N VAL A 2 1.25 20.30 -23.93
CA VAL A 2 2.07 21.32 -24.63
C VAL A 2 1.22 22.55 -24.97
N VAL A 3 -0.11 22.40 -24.98
CA VAL A 3 -1.07 23.47 -25.33
C VAL A 3 -1.44 24.26 -24.08
N GLN A 4 -1.39 25.59 -24.17
CA GLN A 4 -1.79 26.47 -23.07
C GLN A 4 -3.33 26.52 -22.96
N ILE A 5 -3.85 26.56 -21.74
CA ILE A 5 -5.30 26.60 -21.48
C ILE A 5 -5.96 27.82 -22.20
N LYS A 6 -5.29 28.96 -22.19
CA LYS A 6 -5.77 30.14 -22.88
C LYS A 6 -5.98 29.89 -24.38
N ASP A 7 -5.06 29.15 -25.02
CA ASP A 7 -5.16 28.83 -26.45
C ASP A 7 -6.31 27.87 -26.73
N ILE A 8 -6.55 26.92 -25.81
CA ILE A 8 -7.69 25.98 -25.89
C ILE A 8 -9.01 26.76 -25.88
N VAL A 9 -9.19 27.68 -24.91
CA VAL A 9 -10.41 28.46 -24.76
C VAL A 9 -10.65 29.33 -26.00
N ASN A 10 -9.63 30.05 -26.43
CA ASN A 10 -9.73 30.94 -27.61
C ASN A 10 -10.05 30.14 -28.87
N ARG A 11 -9.36 29.03 -29.08
CA ARG A 11 -9.56 28.21 -30.29
C ARG A 11 -10.93 27.55 -30.32
N ALA A 12 -11.43 27.07 -29.15
CA ALA A 12 -12.77 26.52 -29.06
C ALA A 12 -13.85 27.57 -29.44
N TYR A 13 -13.69 28.82 -28.97
CA TYR A 13 -14.58 29.89 -29.32
C TYR A 13 -14.49 30.25 -30.82
N GLU A 14 -13.27 30.43 -31.38
CA GLU A 14 -13.05 30.72 -32.82
C GLU A 14 -13.69 29.66 -33.72
N TRP A 15 -13.69 28.41 -33.30
CA TRP A 15 -14.31 27.30 -34.06
C TRP A 15 -15.81 27.19 -33.91
N GLY A 16 -16.45 28.05 -33.11
CA GLY A 16 -17.88 28.07 -32.89
C GLY A 16 -18.40 26.94 -32.01
N HIS A 17 -17.54 26.36 -31.13
CA HIS A 17 -17.99 25.40 -30.15
C HIS A 17 -18.91 26.09 -29.14
N PRO A 18 -19.99 25.43 -28.68
CA PRO A 18 -20.88 26.00 -27.65
C PRO A 18 -20.27 25.95 -26.24
N ALA A 19 -19.26 25.13 -26.05
CA ALA A 19 -18.56 24.99 -24.76
C ALA A 19 -17.19 24.33 -24.92
N VAL A 20 -16.35 24.49 -23.90
CA VAL A 20 -15.09 23.74 -23.74
C VAL A 20 -14.99 23.25 -22.29
N ALA A 21 -14.59 22.01 -22.09
CA ALA A 21 -14.33 21.45 -20.77
C ALA A 21 -12.84 21.57 -20.41
N ILE A 22 -12.55 22.01 -19.20
CA ILE A 22 -11.21 22.00 -18.60
C ILE A 22 -11.24 21.00 -17.47
N THR A 23 -10.47 19.90 -17.64
CA THR A 23 -10.44 18.76 -16.72
C THR A 23 -9.00 18.39 -16.44
N ASP A 24 -8.41 18.99 -15.41
CA ASP A 24 -7.03 18.70 -15.01
C ASP A 24 -6.95 17.38 -14.24
N HIS A 25 -5.80 16.72 -14.31
CA HIS A 25 -5.52 15.48 -13.57
C HIS A 25 -5.38 15.75 -12.07
N GLY A 26 -6.39 15.39 -11.28
CA GLY A 26 -6.36 15.44 -9.82
C GLY A 26 -6.17 16.84 -9.21
N VAL A 27 -6.23 17.91 -10.01
CA VAL A 27 -6.00 19.29 -9.57
C VAL A 27 -6.97 20.27 -10.25
N LEU A 28 -7.03 21.52 -9.79
CA LEU A 28 -7.90 22.57 -10.32
C LEU A 28 -7.10 23.80 -10.82
N GLN A 29 -5.81 23.63 -11.05
CA GLN A 29 -4.88 24.73 -11.37
C GLN A 29 -5.21 25.46 -12.68
N GLY A 30 -5.85 24.78 -13.62
CA GLY A 30 -6.29 25.35 -14.88
C GLY A 30 -7.48 26.30 -14.79
N PHE A 31 -8.28 26.22 -13.73
CA PHE A 31 -9.54 26.98 -13.62
C PHE A 31 -9.34 28.49 -13.64
N PRO A 32 -8.43 29.10 -12.86
CA PRO A 32 -8.22 30.54 -12.92
C PRO A 32 -7.77 31.02 -14.31
N ILE A 33 -6.90 30.24 -14.97
CA ILE A 33 -6.40 30.55 -16.31
C ILE A 33 -7.53 30.51 -17.35
N ALA A 34 -8.37 29.47 -17.29
CA ALA A 34 -9.53 29.32 -18.15
C ALA A 34 -10.54 30.45 -17.93
N ARG A 35 -10.78 30.81 -16.66
CA ARG A 35 -11.68 31.92 -16.30
C ARG A 35 -11.21 33.25 -16.86
N HIS A 36 -9.93 33.61 -16.69
CA HIS A 36 -9.37 34.83 -17.24
C HIS A 36 -9.42 34.83 -18.77
N ALA A 37 -9.10 33.68 -19.41
CA ALA A 37 -9.20 33.57 -20.87
C ALA A 37 -10.63 33.79 -21.37
N TYR A 38 -11.64 33.30 -20.68
CA TYR A 38 -13.04 33.51 -20.99
C TYR A 38 -13.45 34.99 -20.82
N GLU A 39 -13.04 35.63 -19.73
CA GLU A 39 -13.29 37.06 -19.48
C GLU A 39 -12.64 37.95 -20.53
N ASP A 40 -11.45 37.60 -21.01
CA ASP A 40 -10.73 38.30 -22.09
C ASP A 40 -11.48 38.28 -23.42
N LEU A 41 -12.34 37.28 -23.69
CA LEU A 41 -13.18 37.19 -24.90
C LEU A 41 -14.24 38.31 -24.97
N ARG A 42 -14.60 38.91 -23.82
CA ARG A 42 -15.60 40.01 -23.73
C ARG A 42 -16.90 39.69 -24.46
N LEU A 43 -17.42 38.48 -24.24
CA LEU A 43 -18.61 37.96 -24.91
C LEU A 43 -19.84 38.82 -24.58
N LYS A 44 -20.81 38.80 -25.48
CA LYS A 44 -22.12 39.43 -25.23
C LYS A 44 -22.89 38.57 -24.22
N GLU A 45 -23.86 39.16 -23.52
CA GLU A 45 -24.64 38.50 -22.48
C GLU A 45 -25.43 37.27 -22.98
N ASP A 46 -25.80 37.28 -24.25
CA ASP A 46 -26.54 36.19 -24.92
C ASP A 46 -25.65 35.19 -25.68
N ASP A 47 -24.31 35.30 -25.56
CA ASP A 47 -23.38 34.38 -26.22
C ASP A 47 -23.49 32.97 -25.55
N PRO A 48 -23.72 31.92 -26.34
CA PRO A 48 -23.92 30.57 -25.80
C PRO A 48 -22.63 29.92 -25.28
N PHE A 49 -21.45 30.46 -25.63
CA PHE A 49 -20.17 29.84 -25.26
C PHE A 49 -19.95 29.82 -23.76
N LYS A 50 -19.50 28.69 -23.24
CA LYS A 50 -19.23 28.51 -21.81
C LYS A 50 -18.05 27.59 -21.55
N ILE A 51 -17.42 27.74 -20.37
CA ILE A 51 -16.44 26.80 -19.85
C ILE A 51 -17.12 25.85 -18.89
N ILE A 52 -16.86 24.56 -19.07
CA ILE A 52 -17.26 23.50 -18.14
C ILE A 52 -16.04 23.17 -17.30
N TYR A 53 -16.14 23.38 -16.00
CA TYR A 53 -15.09 23.08 -15.06
C TYR A 53 -15.28 21.67 -14.52
N GLY A 54 -14.24 20.86 -14.60
CA GLY A 54 -14.23 19.51 -14.11
C GLY A 54 -12.85 19.10 -13.61
N VAL A 55 -12.75 17.94 -13.04
CA VAL A 55 -11.49 17.34 -12.60
C VAL A 55 -11.47 15.88 -13.00
N GLU A 56 -10.34 15.41 -13.49
CA GLU A 56 -10.11 13.98 -13.61
C GLU A 56 -9.76 13.43 -12.23
N GLY A 57 -10.76 12.88 -11.56
CA GLY A 57 -10.61 12.27 -10.24
C GLY A 57 -10.09 10.84 -10.36
N TYR A 58 -9.20 10.48 -9.46
CA TYR A 58 -8.82 9.08 -9.29
C TYR A 58 -9.81 8.43 -8.34
N PHE A 59 -10.61 7.49 -8.85
CA PHE A 59 -11.41 6.64 -7.99
C PHE A 59 -10.51 5.53 -7.46
N VAL A 60 -10.24 5.57 -6.17
CA VAL A 60 -9.49 4.53 -5.46
C VAL A 60 -10.48 3.79 -4.57
N ASP A 61 -10.53 2.48 -4.70
CA ASP A 61 -11.20 1.64 -3.72
C ASP A 61 -10.31 1.54 -2.49
N ASP A 62 -10.52 2.45 -1.52
CA ASP A 62 -9.77 2.50 -0.26
C ASP A 62 -10.03 1.29 0.64
N LEU A 63 -11.05 0.49 0.31
CA LEU A 63 -11.35 -0.70 1.10
C LEU A 63 -10.39 -1.83 0.80
N GLY A 64 -9.70 -1.80 -0.36
CA GLY A 64 -8.76 -2.83 -0.78
C GLY A 64 -9.25 -4.25 -0.45
N ASP A 65 -8.58 -5.25 -0.87
CA ASP A 65 -8.90 -6.61 -0.41
C ASP A 65 -8.48 -6.76 1.06
N LEU A 66 -9.44 -6.56 1.99
CA LEU A 66 -9.26 -6.80 3.42
C LEU A 66 -8.81 -8.24 3.70
N ILE A 67 -9.21 -9.14 2.83
CA ILE A 67 -8.87 -10.56 2.84
C ILE A 67 -8.37 -10.93 1.46
N ILE A 68 -7.10 -11.24 1.36
CA ILE A 68 -6.43 -11.64 0.12
C ILE A 68 -6.46 -13.17 0.04
N ASP A 69 -6.74 -13.71 -1.15
CA ASP A 69 -6.78 -15.15 -1.44
C ASP A 69 -7.68 -15.94 -0.46
N SER A 70 -8.90 -15.40 -0.19
CA SER A 70 -9.88 -16.04 0.69
C SER A 70 -10.30 -17.42 0.17
N LYS A 71 -10.31 -18.39 1.06
CA LYS A 71 -10.76 -19.77 0.81
C LYS A 71 -12.02 -20.13 1.62
N GLY A 72 -12.73 -19.10 2.13
CA GLY A 72 -13.94 -19.29 2.93
C GLY A 72 -13.68 -19.73 4.38
N GLN A 73 -12.56 -19.30 4.95
CA GLN A 73 -12.18 -19.59 6.33
C GLN A 73 -13.19 -19.00 7.33
N SER A 74 -13.34 -19.69 8.47
CA SER A 74 -14.15 -19.25 9.60
C SER A 74 -13.36 -18.31 10.52
N LEU A 75 -14.06 -17.41 11.21
CA LEU A 75 -13.46 -16.60 12.28
C LEU A 75 -12.93 -17.44 13.46
N MET A 76 -13.31 -18.71 13.54
CA MET A 76 -12.84 -19.63 14.59
C MET A 76 -11.65 -20.49 14.13
N ASP A 77 -11.16 -20.29 12.91
CA ASP A 77 -10.00 -21.01 12.39
C ASP A 77 -8.69 -20.54 13.07
N SER A 78 -7.60 -21.21 12.73
CA SER A 78 -6.26 -20.82 13.20
C SER A 78 -5.75 -19.59 12.46
N TYR A 79 -5.16 -18.66 13.20
CA TYR A 79 -4.53 -17.45 12.71
C TYR A 79 -3.07 -17.38 13.10
N VAL A 80 -2.22 -16.91 12.21
CA VAL A 80 -0.85 -16.50 12.53
C VAL A 80 -0.76 -15.01 12.35
N VAL A 81 -0.70 -14.28 13.47
CA VAL A 81 -0.46 -12.84 13.49
C VAL A 81 1.04 -12.63 13.49
N PHE A 82 1.57 -11.92 12.51
CA PHE A 82 3.01 -11.77 12.33
C PHE A 82 3.40 -10.38 11.88
N ASP A 83 4.65 -10.06 12.11
CA ASP A 83 5.33 -8.85 11.68
C ASP A 83 6.77 -9.19 11.33
N ILE A 84 7.42 -8.40 10.47
CA ILE A 84 8.82 -8.58 10.08
C ILE A 84 9.59 -7.29 10.21
N GLU A 85 10.86 -7.40 10.57
CA GLU A 85 11.82 -6.32 10.47
C GLU A 85 12.76 -6.56 9.29
N THR A 86 13.16 -5.49 8.61
CA THR A 86 13.89 -5.58 7.35
C THR A 86 15.01 -4.54 7.24
N THR A 87 15.97 -4.74 6.35
CA THR A 87 17.04 -3.76 6.07
C THR A 87 16.58 -2.55 5.28
N GLY A 88 15.32 -2.51 4.83
CA GLY A 88 14.71 -1.43 4.04
C GLY A 88 13.34 -1.81 3.52
N PHE A 89 12.78 -1.04 2.60
CA PHE A 89 11.37 -1.13 2.23
C PHE A 89 11.11 -1.90 0.91
N ASN A 90 12.12 -2.39 0.23
CA ASN A 90 11.99 -3.05 -1.07
C ASN A 90 12.19 -4.56 -0.94
N SER A 91 11.13 -5.34 -1.09
CA SER A 91 11.14 -6.81 -0.93
C SER A 91 12.10 -7.56 -1.88
N VAL A 92 12.49 -6.94 -3.00
CA VAL A 92 13.44 -7.54 -3.95
C VAL A 92 14.89 -7.28 -3.55
N ASN A 93 15.18 -6.04 -3.08
CA ASN A 93 16.54 -5.58 -2.82
C ASN A 93 16.95 -5.65 -1.36
N ASP A 94 16.00 -5.54 -0.45
CA ASP A 94 16.25 -5.57 0.99
C ASP A 94 16.10 -6.97 1.57
N ARG A 95 16.45 -7.14 2.84
CA ARG A 95 16.50 -8.43 3.53
C ARG A 95 15.69 -8.38 4.81
N ILE A 96 15.08 -9.50 5.16
CA ILE A 96 14.44 -9.71 6.47
C ILE A 96 15.56 -9.86 7.50
N ILE A 97 15.38 -9.26 8.68
CA ILE A 97 16.30 -9.34 9.83
C ILE A 97 15.63 -9.92 11.08
N GLU A 98 14.29 -9.95 11.13
CA GLU A 98 13.52 -10.61 12.16
C GLU A 98 12.17 -11.05 11.62
N ILE A 99 11.66 -12.17 12.13
CA ILE A 99 10.27 -12.62 11.94
C ILE A 99 9.69 -12.90 13.32
N GLY A 100 8.68 -12.11 13.70
CA GLY A 100 7.90 -12.30 14.92
C GLY A 100 6.50 -12.78 14.60
N ALA A 101 6.01 -13.85 15.26
CA ALA A 101 4.66 -14.33 15.02
C ALA A 101 4.06 -15.03 16.26
N VAL A 102 2.72 -14.99 16.32
CA VAL A 102 1.94 -15.76 17.30
C VAL A 102 0.86 -16.54 16.57
N LYS A 103 0.67 -17.80 16.94
CA LYS A 103 -0.45 -18.62 16.47
C LYS A 103 -1.60 -18.55 17.45
N VAL A 104 -2.75 -18.12 16.94
CA VAL A 104 -3.99 -17.97 17.69
C VAL A 104 -4.98 -19.02 17.20
N VAL A 105 -5.52 -19.82 18.14
CA VAL A 105 -6.54 -20.82 17.86
C VAL A 105 -7.67 -20.63 18.86
N GLU A 106 -8.91 -20.53 18.38
CA GLU A 106 -10.08 -20.27 19.21
C GLU A 106 -9.94 -19.02 20.11
N GLY A 107 -9.24 -18.00 19.61
CA GLY A 107 -9.00 -16.74 20.34
C GLY A 107 -7.89 -16.78 21.38
N GLU A 108 -7.17 -17.89 21.52
CA GLU A 108 -6.05 -18.02 22.46
C GLU A 108 -4.72 -18.19 21.75
N ILE A 109 -3.67 -17.53 22.25
CA ILE A 109 -2.30 -17.73 21.77
C ILE A 109 -1.84 -19.12 22.19
N LYS A 110 -1.52 -19.97 21.22
CA LYS A 110 -1.05 -21.35 21.46
C LYS A 110 0.45 -21.51 21.26
N GLU A 111 1.03 -20.82 20.29
CA GLU A 111 2.44 -20.94 19.92
C GLU A 111 3.00 -19.56 19.56
N THR A 112 4.31 -19.41 19.71
CA THR A 112 5.05 -18.22 19.31
C THR A 112 6.20 -18.61 18.40
N PHE A 113 6.52 -17.75 17.45
CA PHE A 113 7.69 -17.84 16.59
C PHE A 113 8.41 -16.49 16.69
N SER A 114 9.69 -16.47 17.03
CA SER A 114 10.48 -15.25 17.12
C SER A 114 11.92 -15.58 16.80
N GLU A 115 12.36 -15.21 15.60
CA GLU A 115 13.68 -15.56 15.09
C GLU A 115 14.32 -14.36 14.42
N PHE A 116 15.56 -14.08 14.78
CA PHE A 116 16.41 -13.22 14.00
C PHE A 116 16.85 -13.91 12.71
N VAL A 117 17.08 -13.11 11.68
CA VAL A 117 17.55 -13.59 10.38
C VAL A 117 18.84 -12.85 10.02
N ASN A 118 19.89 -13.59 9.71
CA ASN A 118 21.11 -13.00 9.21
C ASN A 118 20.92 -12.49 7.77
N PRO A 119 20.96 -11.17 7.54
CA PRO A 119 20.74 -10.60 6.22
C PRO A 119 21.94 -10.75 5.26
N GLU A 120 23.06 -11.31 5.75
CA GLU A 120 24.34 -11.47 5.04
C GLU A 120 24.89 -10.16 4.47
N ARG A 121 24.49 -9.04 5.07
CA ARG A 121 24.92 -7.67 4.75
C ARG A 121 24.77 -6.77 5.97
N PRO A 122 25.50 -5.64 6.03
CA PRO A 122 25.32 -4.67 7.11
C PRO A 122 23.90 -4.10 7.12
N ILE A 123 23.35 -3.93 8.33
CA ILE A 123 22.07 -3.25 8.54
C ILE A 123 22.29 -1.73 8.44
N PRO A 124 21.55 -1.00 7.59
CA PRO A 124 21.67 0.45 7.50
C PRO A 124 21.43 1.12 8.86
N TYR A 125 22.25 2.10 9.22
CA TYR A 125 22.16 2.80 10.50
C TYR A 125 20.74 3.33 10.83
N LYS A 126 20.03 3.85 9.81
CA LYS A 126 18.66 4.32 9.99
C LYS A 126 17.68 3.20 10.38
N ILE A 127 17.91 2.00 9.89
CA ILE A 127 17.10 0.82 10.24
C ILE A 127 17.42 0.40 11.67
N THR A 128 18.70 0.34 12.05
CA THR A 128 19.07 0.07 13.45
C THR A 128 18.46 1.10 14.42
N GLN A 129 18.36 2.36 14.03
CA GLN A 129 17.69 3.37 14.86
C GLN A 129 16.18 3.14 14.98
N LEU A 130 15.55 2.61 13.94
CA LEU A 130 14.10 2.35 13.90
C LEU A 130 13.74 1.07 14.65
N THR A 131 14.44 -0.03 14.37
CA THR A 131 14.12 -1.38 14.84
C THR A 131 14.88 -1.76 16.12
N THR A 132 15.93 -1.01 16.48
CA THR A 132 16.91 -1.32 17.53
C THR A 132 17.75 -2.57 17.24
N ILE A 133 17.55 -3.27 16.13
CA ILE A 133 18.32 -4.46 15.75
C ILE A 133 19.67 -4.04 15.18
N THR A 134 20.73 -4.68 15.69
CA THR A 134 22.12 -4.41 15.30
C THR A 134 22.71 -5.60 14.54
N ASP A 135 23.80 -5.35 13.79
CA ASP A 135 24.53 -6.42 13.11
C ASP A 135 25.00 -7.52 14.08
N ASP A 136 25.40 -7.14 15.31
CA ASP A 136 25.82 -8.11 16.32
C ASP A 136 24.69 -9.06 16.79
N MET A 137 23.43 -8.62 16.74
CA MET A 137 22.28 -9.45 17.14
C MET A 137 21.94 -10.51 16.09
N VAL A 138 22.21 -10.24 14.82
CA VAL A 138 21.81 -11.10 13.70
C VAL A 138 22.94 -11.92 13.08
N LYS A 139 24.21 -11.61 13.39
CA LYS A 139 25.39 -12.23 12.76
C LYS A 139 25.47 -13.74 12.90
N ASP A 140 25.03 -14.27 14.07
CA ASP A 140 25.04 -15.69 14.38
C ASP A 140 23.66 -16.36 14.21
N ALA A 141 22.65 -15.61 13.70
CA ALA A 141 21.34 -16.11 13.38
C ALA A 141 21.34 -16.96 12.10
N GLY A 142 20.31 -17.77 11.91
CA GLY A 142 20.10 -18.51 10.67
C GLY A 142 19.84 -17.56 9.49
N THR A 143 20.17 -18.02 8.29
CA THR A 143 19.86 -17.27 7.07
C THR A 143 18.40 -17.39 6.69
N ILE A 144 17.92 -16.60 5.73
CA ILE A 144 16.52 -16.69 5.27
C ILE A 144 16.19 -18.07 4.70
N GLU A 145 17.17 -18.75 4.10
CA GLU A 145 17.06 -20.12 3.58
C GLU A 145 16.75 -21.13 4.67
N GLU A 146 17.21 -20.88 5.89
CA GLU A 146 17.02 -21.74 7.06
C GLU A 146 15.75 -21.38 7.84
N ILE A 147 15.46 -20.10 7.99
CA ILE A 147 14.37 -19.60 8.84
C ILE A 147 13.02 -19.61 8.10
N LEU A 148 12.98 -19.22 6.82
CA LEU A 148 11.70 -19.11 6.10
C LEU A 148 10.95 -20.45 5.98
N PRO A 149 11.60 -21.61 5.71
CA PRO A 149 10.89 -22.89 5.71
C PRO A 149 10.25 -23.22 7.07
N GLN A 150 10.90 -22.84 8.17
CA GLN A 150 10.38 -23.06 9.53
C GLN A 150 9.16 -22.15 9.78
N PHE A 151 9.25 -20.88 9.36
CA PHE A 151 8.11 -19.95 9.46
C PHE A 151 6.93 -20.41 8.61
N LEU A 152 7.13 -20.82 7.36
CA LEU A 152 6.05 -21.32 6.51
C LEU A 152 5.41 -22.59 7.07
N LYS A 153 6.20 -23.48 7.67
CA LYS A 153 5.68 -24.65 8.41
C LYS A 153 4.85 -24.22 9.62
N PHE A 154 5.31 -23.22 10.38
CA PHE A 154 4.54 -22.64 11.49
C PHE A 154 3.20 -22.09 11.03
N CYS A 155 3.13 -21.54 9.80
CA CYS A 155 1.91 -20.99 9.20
C CYS A 155 0.95 -22.03 8.62
N GLU A 156 1.34 -23.31 8.52
CA GLU A 156 0.50 -24.35 7.89
C GLU A 156 -0.91 -24.40 8.51
N GLY A 157 -1.93 -24.42 7.63
CA GLY A 157 -3.34 -24.50 8.03
C GLY A 157 -3.90 -23.25 8.70
N SER A 158 -3.14 -22.15 8.72
CA SER A 158 -3.57 -20.90 9.36
C SER A 158 -3.77 -19.78 8.34
N VAL A 159 -4.63 -18.82 8.68
CA VAL A 159 -4.77 -17.54 8.02
C VAL A 159 -3.66 -16.61 8.52
N LEU A 160 -2.96 -15.94 7.61
CA LEU A 160 -1.96 -14.93 7.98
C LEU A 160 -2.65 -13.60 8.30
N VAL A 161 -2.16 -12.92 9.32
CA VAL A 161 -2.66 -11.61 9.74
C VAL A 161 -1.48 -10.68 9.96
N ALA A 162 -1.50 -9.52 9.31
CA ALA A 162 -0.49 -8.49 9.51
C ALA A 162 -1.09 -7.08 9.39
N HIS A 163 -0.38 -6.07 9.87
CA HIS A 163 -0.82 -4.67 9.77
C HIS A 163 -0.15 -4.00 8.58
N ASN A 164 -0.92 -3.54 7.59
CA ASN A 164 -0.42 -3.18 6.27
C ASN A 164 0.24 -4.39 5.57
N ALA A 165 -0.49 -5.48 5.59
CA ALA A 165 -0.03 -6.84 5.27
C ALA A 165 0.69 -6.98 3.92
N GLY A 166 0.45 -6.05 2.98
CA GLY A 166 1.13 -6.02 1.69
C GLY A 166 2.65 -5.89 1.80
N PHE A 167 3.14 -5.21 2.84
CA PHE A 167 4.56 -5.07 3.12
C PHE A 167 5.17 -6.42 3.53
N ASP A 168 4.69 -6.99 4.62
CA ASP A 168 5.24 -8.22 5.21
C ASP A 168 5.11 -9.41 4.26
N THR A 169 3.92 -9.60 3.72
CA THR A 169 3.65 -10.68 2.77
C THR A 169 4.44 -10.54 1.48
N GLY A 170 4.75 -9.31 1.06
CA GLY A 170 5.60 -9.03 -0.08
C GLY A 170 7.01 -9.59 0.09
N PHE A 171 7.62 -9.41 1.26
CA PHE A 171 8.93 -9.98 1.59
C PHE A 171 8.88 -11.49 1.70
N ILE A 172 7.89 -12.04 2.41
CA ILE A 172 7.73 -13.50 2.55
C ILE A 172 7.54 -14.16 1.18
N ARG A 173 6.65 -13.62 0.33
CA ARG A 173 6.36 -14.14 -1.02
C ARG A 173 7.59 -14.09 -1.94
N GLU A 174 8.33 -12.98 -1.93
CA GLU A 174 9.52 -12.83 -2.76
C GLU A 174 10.63 -13.82 -2.35
N ASN A 175 10.85 -14.03 -1.05
CA ASN A 175 11.82 -15.00 -0.57
C ASN A 175 11.35 -16.44 -0.80
N ALA A 176 10.07 -16.76 -0.61
CA ALA A 176 9.50 -18.07 -0.93
C ALA A 176 9.67 -18.39 -2.41
N LYS A 177 9.43 -17.42 -3.30
CA LYS A 177 9.65 -17.55 -4.74
C LYS A 177 11.12 -17.86 -5.07
N ARG A 178 12.07 -17.14 -4.46
CA ARG A 178 13.52 -17.37 -4.67
C ARG A 178 13.94 -18.78 -4.26
N LEU A 179 13.37 -19.28 -3.17
CA LEU A 179 13.70 -20.57 -2.60
C LEU A 179 12.86 -21.71 -3.19
N ASN A 180 11.99 -21.43 -4.17
CA ASN A 180 11.03 -22.37 -4.73
C ASN A 180 10.16 -23.07 -3.67
N LEU A 181 9.80 -22.32 -2.61
CA LEU A 181 8.89 -22.78 -1.56
C LEU A 181 7.44 -22.47 -1.91
N PRO A 182 6.48 -23.35 -1.59
CA PRO A 182 5.07 -23.04 -1.81
C PRO A 182 4.65 -21.90 -0.89
N TYR A 183 3.87 -20.96 -1.43
CA TYR A 183 3.24 -19.88 -0.68
C TYR A 183 1.79 -19.74 -1.18
N ASP A 184 0.85 -20.23 -0.38
CA ASP A 184 -0.57 -20.22 -0.70
C ASP A 184 -1.38 -20.00 0.59
N HIS A 185 -1.37 -18.77 1.09
CA HIS A 185 -2.03 -18.39 2.32
C HIS A 185 -3.10 -17.32 2.09
N THR A 186 -4.23 -17.47 2.76
CA THR A 186 -5.17 -16.35 2.94
C THR A 186 -4.55 -15.35 3.89
N VAL A 187 -4.66 -14.07 3.56
CA VAL A 187 -4.10 -12.97 4.35
C VAL A 187 -5.20 -11.99 4.76
N VAL A 188 -5.18 -11.56 6.01
CA VAL A 188 -6.04 -10.49 6.53
C VAL A 188 -5.18 -9.27 6.82
N ASP A 189 -5.56 -8.12 6.25
CA ASP A 189 -4.92 -6.83 6.52
C ASP A 189 -5.67 -6.08 7.63
N THR A 190 -5.04 -5.98 8.81
CA THR A 190 -5.65 -5.28 9.95
C THR A 190 -5.68 -3.77 9.78
N LEU A 191 -4.82 -3.17 8.94
CA LEU A 191 -4.90 -1.75 8.62
C LEU A 191 -6.17 -1.44 7.83
N GLY A 192 -6.47 -2.26 6.82
CA GLY A 192 -7.72 -2.17 6.05
C GLY A 192 -8.94 -2.37 6.94
N LEU A 193 -8.91 -3.41 7.80
CA LEU A 193 -9.99 -3.65 8.78
C LEU A 193 -10.20 -2.47 9.73
N ALA A 194 -9.12 -1.91 10.29
CA ALA A 194 -9.20 -0.77 11.19
C ALA A 194 -9.81 0.45 10.51
N ARG A 195 -9.43 0.74 9.26
CA ARG A 195 -10.03 1.82 8.47
C ARG A 195 -11.51 1.61 8.23
N CYS A 196 -11.92 0.39 7.92
CA CYS A 196 -13.31 0.04 7.66
C CYS A 196 -14.18 0.11 8.93
N LEU A 197 -13.72 -0.50 10.03
CA LEU A 197 -14.52 -0.67 11.25
C LEU A 197 -14.39 0.52 12.22
N MET A 198 -13.27 1.22 12.20
CA MET A 198 -12.92 2.29 13.14
C MET A 198 -12.63 3.62 12.42
N GLY A 199 -13.28 3.90 11.29
CA GLY A 199 -13.06 5.08 10.45
C GLY A 199 -13.18 6.44 11.17
N HIS A 200 -13.69 6.46 12.39
CA HIS A 200 -13.74 7.64 13.24
C HIS A 200 -12.39 7.95 13.95
N LEU A 201 -11.44 7.03 13.93
CA LEU A 201 -10.11 7.24 14.49
C LEU A 201 -9.25 7.99 13.48
N GLY A 202 -8.51 9.01 13.96
CA GLY A 202 -7.65 9.83 13.09
C GLY A 202 -6.29 9.19 12.74
N LYS A 203 -5.93 8.06 13.39
CA LYS A 203 -4.70 7.30 13.16
C LYS A 203 -4.97 5.81 13.25
N PHE A 204 -4.21 5.03 12.49
CA PHE A 204 -4.30 3.57 12.41
C PHE A 204 -2.91 2.91 12.54
N THR A 205 -1.99 3.55 13.27
CA THR A 205 -0.71 2.96 13.67
C THR A 205 -0.89 2.05 14.88
N LEU A 206 0.00 1.08 15.06
CA LEU A 206 -0.06 0.12 16.19
C LEU A 206 0.48 0.68 17.49
N ASP A 207 1.08 1.88 17.47
CA ASP A 207 1.66 2.66 18.58
C ASP A 207 0.80 3.87 18.98
#